data_b17cb7f3c31829ace99f69d40e8c0458
#
_entry.id   b17cb7f3c31829ace99f69d40e8c0458
#
_cell.length_a   1.000
_cell.length_b   1.000
_cell.length_c   1.000
_cell.angle_alpha   90.00
_cell.angle_beta   90.00
_cell.angle_gamma   90.00
#
_symmetry.space_group_name_H-M   'P 1'
#
loop_
_entity.id
_entity.type
_entity.pdbx_description
1 polymer ?
#
loop_
_entity_poly.entity_id
_entity_poly.type
_entity_poly.pdbx_seq_one_letter_code
_entity_poly.pdbx_strand_id
1 'polypeptide(L)'
;PNTTLLITLGARGVAVRIPGQSPKLFPAYRVDAVVDTTAAGDTFTGYAVSALTLAWNAEEKGEDLARCRAILEDGIKYAVTAAALSETRAGAVESIPHFEVVDAVVADLWDTEGNLR
;
A
#
# COMPACT_ATOMS: atom_id res chain seq x y z
N PRO A 1 -21.62 3.41 2.24
CA PRO A 1 -21.13 4.10 3.43
C PRO A 1 -20.30 3.24 4.37
N ASN A 2 -20.55 1.94 4.46
CA ASN A 2 -19.79 1.06 5.34
C ASN A 2 -18.63 0.33 4.64
N THR A 3 -18.32 0.72 3.42
CA THR A 3 -17.29 0.07 2.62
C THR A 3 -16.01 0.91 2.62
N THR A 4 -14.88 0.26 2.91
CA THR A 4 -13.56 0.84 2.68
C THR A 4 -13.24 0.76 1.20
N LEU A 5 -12.85 1.88 0.61
CA LEU A 5 -12.50 1.96 -0.81
C LEU A 5 -11.02 2.28 -0.96
N LEU A 6 -10.37 1.54 -1.84
CA LEU A 6 -8.99 1.76 -2.25
C LEU A 6 -9.00 1.92 -3.77
N ILE A 7 -8.70 3.13 -4.24
CA ILE A 7 -8.76 3.44 -5.67
C ILE A 7 -7.35 3.78 -6.14
N THR A 8 -6.79 2.94 -7.00
CA THR A 8 -5.48 3.19 -7.59
C THR A 8 -5.57 4.26 -8.67
N LEU A 9 -4.65 5.20 -8.66
CA LEU A 9 -4.65 6.37 -9.53
C LEU A 9 -3.36 6.45 -10.38
N GLY A 10 -2.72 5.32 -10.61
CA GLY A 10 -1.47 5.26 -11.37
C GLY A 10 -0.38 6.10 -10.72
N ALA A 11 0.23 6.98 -11.49
CA ALA A 11 1.32 7.84 -11.01
C ALA A 11 0.91 8.79 -9.88
N ARG A 12 -0.40 8.97 -9.65
CA ARG A 12 -0.89 9.85 -8.58
C ARG A 12 -1.07 9.13 -7.25
N GLY A 13 -0.87 7.83 -7.20
CA GLY A 13 -0.94 7.06 -5.95
C GLY A 13 -2.27 6.36 -5.75
N VAL A 14 -2.76 6.38 -4.53
CA VAL A 14 -3.97 5.66 -4.11
C VAL A 14 -4.85 6.56 -3.26
N ALA A 15 -6.12 6.64 -3.60
CA ALA A 15 -7.13 7.29 -2.76
C ALA A 15 -7.76 6.23 -1.86
N VAL A 16 -7.85 6.54 -0.58
CA VAL A 16 -8.40 5.63 0.44
C VAL A 16 -9.55 6.33 1.16
N ARG A 17 -10.68 5.65 1.24
CA ARG A 17 -11.79 6.12 2.07
C ARG A 17 -12.19 5.04 3.05
N ILE A 18 -12.05 5.34 4.31
CA ILE A 18 -12.50 4.48 5.41
C ILE A 18 -13.82 5.05 5.93
N PRO A 19 -14.84 4.21 6.21
CA PRO A 19 -16.11 4.70 6.72
C PRO A 19 -15.94 5.62 7.93
N GLY A 20 -16.64 6.75 7.90
CA GLY A 20 -16.57 7.75 8.96
C GLY A 20 -15.38 8.68 8.90
N GLN A 21 -14.56 8.58 7.86
CA GLN A 21 -13.38 9.43 7.69
C GLN A 21 -13.38 10.12 6.34
N SER A 22 -12.67 11.24 6.25
CA SER A 22 -12.43 11.92 4.98
C SER A 22 -11.49 11.08 4.11
N PRO A 23 -11.64 11.13 2.78
CA PRO A 23 -10.71 10.44 1.89
C PRO A 23 -9.28 10.93 2.10
N LYS A 24 -8.33 10.01 1.98
CA LYS A 24 -6.91 10.31 2.10
C LYS A 24 -6.18 9.84 0.85
N LEU A 25 -5.28 10.67 0.34
CA LEU A 25 -4.45 10.32 -0.80
C LEU A 25 -3.06 9.89 -0.32
N PHE A 26 -2.65 8.69 -0.73
CA PHE A 26 -1.28 8.20 -0.53
C PHE A 26 -0.55 8.40 -1.84
N PRO A 27 0.52 9.20 -1.88
CA PRO A 27 1.25 9.45 -3.11
C PRO A 27 1.96 8.20 -3.61
N ALA A 28 2.13 8.11 -4.94
CA ALA A 28 2.90 7.03 -5.51
C ALA A 28 4.39 7.27 -5.27
N TYR A 29 5.12 6.19 -4.93
CA TYR A 29 6.57 6.24 -4.96
C TYR A 29 7.01 6.16 -6.41
N ARG A 30 7.83 7.10 -6.84
CA ARG A 30 8.36 7.14 -8.21
C ARG A 30 9.69 6.45 -8.29
N VAL A 31 9.80 5.51 -9.22
CA VAL A 31 11.08 4.84 -9.52
C VAL A 31 11.76 5.55 -10.68
N ASP A 32 13.10 5.50 -10.73
CA ASP A 32 13.86 6.21 -11.74
C ASP A 32 13.68 5.61 -13.14
N ALA A 33 13.49 4.30 -13.21
CA ALA A 33 13.36 3.61 -14.50
C ALA A 33 12.21 2.60 -14.42
N VAL A 34 11.14 2.90 -15.15
CA VAL A 34 10.02 1.96 -15.33
C VAL A 34 10.38 1.02 -16.47
N VAL A 35 10.42 -0.28 -16.19
CA VAL A 35 10.70 -1.31 -17.18
C VAL A 35 9.41 -1.95 -17.68
N ASP A 36 8.49 -2.27 -16.74
CA ASP A 36 7.27 -2.99 -17.08
C ASP A 36 6.22 -2.70 -15.99
N THR A 37 5.03 -2.28 -16.40
CA THR A 37 3.93 -1.99 -15.47
C THR A 37 2.97 -3.17 -15.28
N THR A 38 3.26 -4.31 -15.89
CA THR A 38 2.33 -5.45 -15.96
C THR A 38 1.84 -5.92 -14.60
N ALA A 39 2.71 -6.03 -13.62
CA ALA A 39 2.36 -6.60 -12.31
C ALA A 39 2.01 -5.56 -11.25
N ALA A 40 2.05 -4.27 -11.56
CA ALA A 40 1.88 -3.22 -10.55
C ALA A 40 0.52 -3.31 -9.82
N GLY A 41 -0.57 -3.46 -10.58
CA GLY A 41 -1.91 -3.56 -10.01
C GLY A 41 -2.10 -4.82 -9.17
N ASP A 42 -1.60 -5.94 -9.63
CA ASP A 42 -1.70 -7.22 -8.91
C ASP A 42 -0.84 -7.20 -7.65
N THR A 43 0.35 -6.61 -7.73
CA THR A 43 1.24 -6.45 -6.57
C THR A 43 0.58 -5.57 -5.51
N PHE A 44 0.00 -4.44 -5.94
CA PHE A 44 -0.73 -3.56 -5.02
C PHE A 44 -1.87 -4.33 -4.35
N THR A 45 -2.68 -5.04 -5.11
CA THR A 45 -3.83 -5.78 -4.60
C THR A 45 -3.40 -6.83 -3.57
N GLY A 46 -2.36 -7.59 -3.84
CA GLY A 46 -1.85 -8.60 -2.90
C GLY A 46 -1.41 -7.99 -1.57
N TYR A 47 -0.65 -6.92 -1.61
CA TYR A 47 -0.22 -6.23 -0.38
C TYR A 47 -1.39 -5.57 0.34
N ALA A 48 -2.34 -4.98 -0.39
CA ALA A 48 -3.52 -4.35 0.20
C ALA A 48 -4.41 -5.37 0.90
N VAL A 49 -4.61 -6.54 0.30
CA VAL A 49 -5.38 -7.64 0.93
C VAL A 49 -4.70 -8.09 2.21
N SER A 50 -3.38 -8.20 2.23
CA SER A 50 -2.63 -8.54 3.44
C SER A 50 -2.85 -7.49 4.54
N ALA A 51 -2.82 -6.21 4.18
CA ALA A 51 -3.07 -5.11 5.13
C ALA A 51 -4.48 -5.18 5.71
N LEU A 52 -5.48 -5.41 4.85
CA LEU A 52 -6.87 -5.56 5.29
C LEU A 52 -7.03 -6.75 6.23
N THR A 53 -6.37 -7.86 5.94
CA THR A 53 -6.40 -9.05 6.79
C THR A 53 -5.79 -8.78 8.16
N LEU A 54 -4.67 -8.07 8.21
CA LEU A 54 -4.04 -7.71 9.49
C LEU A 54 -4.93 -6.78 10.31
N ALA A 55 -5.56 -5.81 9.66
CA ALA A 55 -6.48 -4.89 10.33
C ALA A 55 -7.73 -5.64 10.85
N TRP A 56 -8.27 -6.54 10.04
CA TRP A 56 -9.39 -7.38 10.45
C TRP A 56 -9.03 -8.23 11.67
N ASN A 57 -7.88 -8.89 11.65
CA ASN A 57 -7.43 -9.73 12.76
C ASN A 57 -7.22 -8.89 14.04
N ALA A 58 -6.73 -7.67 13.92
CA ALA A 58 -6.59 -6.77 15.06
C ALA A 58 -7.96 -6.43 15.67
N GLU A 59 -8.95 -6.15 14.83
CA GLU A 59 -10.32 -5.88 15.28
C GLU A 59 -10.91 -7.11 16.01
N GLU A 60 -10.72 -8.30 15.46
CA GLU A 60 -11.17 -9.56 16.07
C GLU A 60 -10.54 -9.80 17.45
N LYS A 61 -9.32 -9.30 17.68
CA LYS A 61 -8.63 -9.40 18.97
C LYS A 61 -9.01 -8.29 19.96
N GLY A 62 -9.93 -7.40 19.57
CA GLY A 62 -10.40 -6.35 20.43
C GLY A 62 -9.58 -5.05 20.39
N GLU A 63 -8.68 -4.90 19.41
CA GLU A 63 -7.95 -3.65 19.23
C GLU A 63 -8.92 -2.53 18.89
N ASP A 64 -8.61 -1.30 19.31
CA ASP A 64 -9.47 -0.17 19.04
C ASP A 64 -9.41 0.24 17.55
N LEU A 65 -10.38 1.06 17.15
CA LEU A 65 -10.53 1.45 15.76
C LEU A 65 -9.34 2.26 15.26
N ALA A 66 -8.75 3.10 16.11
CA ALA A 66 -7.57 3.90 15.75
C ALA A 66 -6.38 2.98 15.41
N ARG A 67 -6.20 1.91 16.18
CA ARG A 67 -5.14 0.93 15.93
C ARG A 67 -5.37 0.17 14.62
N CYS A 68 -6.61 -0.26 14.38
CA CYS A 68 -6.96 -0.97 13.14
C CYS A 68 -6.74 -0.08 11.91
N ARG A 69 -7.07 1.19 11.99
CA ARG A 69 -6.81 2.15 10.91
C ARG A 69 -5.33 2.34 10.68
N ALA A 70 -4.54 2.45 11.75
CA ALA A 70 -3.10 2.61 11.64
C ALA A 70 -2.46 1.39 10.94
N ILE A 71 -2.90 0.20 11.26
CA ILE A 71 -2.43 -1.04 10.60
C ILE A 71 -2.74 -1.01 9.11
N LEU A 72 -3.97 -0.63 8.75
CA LEU A 72 -4.38 -0.54 7.34
C LEU A 72 -3.56 0.50 6.58
N GLU A 73 -3.43 1.71 7.12
CA GLU A 73 -2.69 2.79 6.47
C GLU A 73 -1.21 2.45 6.30
N ASP A 74 -0.62 1.80 7.29
CA ASP A 74 0.76 1.34 7.21
C ASP A 74 0.93 0.31 6.09
N GLY A 75 0.00 -0.64 6.01
CA GLY A 75 0.01 -1.64 4.93
C GLY A 75 -0.18 -1.03 3.54
N ILE A 76 -0.91 0.08 3.41
CA ILE A 76 -1.07 0.77 2.13
C ILE A 76 0.24 1.37 1.67
N LYS A 77 1.07 1.89 2.58
CA LYS A 77 2.42 2.37 2.23
C LYS A 77 3.24 1.25 1.60
N TYR A 78 3.18 0.06 2.17
CA TYR A 78 3.83 -1.12 1.62
C TYR A 78 3.29 -1.48 0.24
N ALA A 79 1.97 -1.45 0.08
CA ALA A 79 1.32 -1.77 -1.19
C ALA A 79 1.74 -0.80 -2.31
N VAL A 80 1.74 0.50 -2.03
CA VAL A 80 2.15 1.53 -2.99
C VAL A 80 3.61 1.36 -3.37
N THR A 81 4.48 1.12 -2.39
CA THR A 81 5.90 0.96 -2.60
C THR A 81 6.21 -0.32 -3.38
N ALA A 82 5.57 -1.42 -3.01
CA ALA A 82 5.74 -2.70 -3.71
C ALA A 82 5.30 -2.61 -5.17
N ALA A 83 4.17 -1.97 -5.42
CA ALA A 83 3.68 -1.78 -6.79
C ALA A 83 4.68 -1.00 -7.64
N ALA A 84 5.24 0.09 -7.10
CA ALA A 84 6.25 0.88 -7.80
C ALA A 84 7.52 0.07 -8.06
N LEU A 85 7.99 -0.68 -7.08
CA LEU A 85 9.19 -1.51 -7.24
C LEU A 85 8.99 -2.62 -8.26
N SER A 86 7.79 -3.17 -8.39
CA SER A 86 7.49 -4.19 -9.40
C SER A 86 7.70 -3.66 -10.82
N GLU A 87 7.57 -2.36 -11.04
CA GLU A 87 7.74 -1.74 -12.34
C GLU A 87 9.22 -1.62 -12.76
N THR A 88 10.15 -1.86 -11.86
CA THR A 88 11.58 -1.81 -12.16
C THR A 88 12.12 -3.10 -12.77
N ARG A 89 11.29 -4.13 -12.88
CA ARG A 89 11.68 -5.45 -13.39
C ARG A 89 10.66 -5.94 -14.40
N ALA A 90 11.12 -6.68 -15.39
CA ALA A 90 10.23 -7.30 -16.39
C ALA A 90 9.52 -8.52 -15.83
N GLY A 91 8.33 -8.79 -16.36
CA GLY A 91 7.55 -9.98 -16.04
C GLY A 91 6.43 -9.73 -15.04
N ALA A 92 5.71 -10.78 -14.74
CA ALA A 92 4.60 -10.76 -13.78
C ALA A 92 5.07 -11.23 -12.40
N VAL A 93 5.11 -12.54 -12.18
CA VAL A 93 5.47 -13.08 -10.87
C VAL A 93 6.91 -12.71 -10.48
N GLU A 94 7.82 -12.75 -11.42
CA GLU A 94 9.25 -12.46 -11.18
C GLU A 94 9.50 -11.01 -10.78
N SER A 95 8.61 -10.10 -11.14
CA SER A 95 8.76 -8.67 -10.83
C SER A 95 8.29 -8.31 -9.42
N ILE A 96 7.52 -9.18 -8.77
CA ILE A 96 6.95 -8.89 -7.45
C ILE A 96 8.10 -8.90 -6.42
N PRO A 97 8.32 -7.76 -5.72
CA PRO A 97 9.42 -7.69 -4.76
C PRO A 97 9.11 -8.52 -3.50
N HIS A 98 10.16 -9.06 -2.90
CA HIS A 98 10.04 -9.72 -1.60
C HIS A 98 9.79 -8.69 -0.50
N PHE A 99 9.12 -9.12 0.57
CA PHE A 99 8.73 -8.23 1.66
C PHE A 99 9.92 -7.48 2.26
N GLU A 100 11.05 -8.14 2.44
CA GLU A 100 12.23 -7.53 3.06
C GLU A 100 12.76 -6.34 2.25
N VAL A 101 12.67 -6.42 0.93
CA VAL A 101 13.07 -5.32 0.03
C VAL A 101 12.11 -4.15 0.18
N VAL A 102 10.81 -4.44 0.19
CA VAL A 102 9.77 -3.41 0.34
C VAL A 102 9.89 -2.73 1.70
N ASP A 103 10.10 -3.52 2.76
CA ASP A 103 10.22 -3.00 4.13
C ASP A 103 11.39 -2.03 4.27
N ALA A 104 12.54 -2.36 3.68
CA ALA A 104 13.69 -1.47 3.70
C ALA A 104 13.41 -0.13 3.00
N VAL A 105 12.73 -0.17 1.86
CA VAL A 105 12.38 1.03 1.10
C VAL A 105 11.34 1.86 1.85
N VAL A 106 10.34 1.23 2.44
CA VAL A 106 9.32 1.93 3.23
C VAL A 106 9.96 2.66 4.41
N ALA A 107 10.89 2.02 5.11
CA ALA A 107 11.58 2.63 6.24
C ALA A 107 12.32 3.91 5.85
N ASP A 108 12.88 3.96 4.64
CA ASP A 108 13.62 5.13 4.15
C ASP A 108 12.72 6.23 3.61
N LEU A 109 11.60 5.88 2.98
CA LEU A 109 10.85 6.82 2.14
C LEU A 109 9.62 7.41 2.80
N TRP A 110 9.02 6.72 3.76
CA TRP A 110 7.77 7.18 4.37
C TRP A 110 7.99 7.69 5.78
N ASP A 111 7.39 8.83 6.09
CA ASP A 111 7.37 9.32 7.46
C ASP A 111 6.22 8.66 8.25
N THR A 112 6.16 8.98 9.55
CA THR A 112 5.14 8.40 10.44
C THR A 112 3.73 8.90 10.16
N GLU A 113 3.59 9.96 9.36
CA GLU A 113 2.30 10.56 9.02
C GLU A 113 1.77 10.08 7.67
N GLY A 114 2.48 9.18 6.98
CA GLY A 114 2.06 8.62 5.71
C GLY A 114 2.45 9.46 4.50
N ASN A 115 3.46 10.32 4.64
CA ASN A 115 3.97 11.15 3.54
C ASN A 115 5.34 10.66 3.12
N LEU A 116 5.65 10.81 1.84
CA LEU A 116 7.00 10.54 1.34
C LEU A 116 7.98 11.59 1.89
N ARG A 117 9.14 11.10 2.30
CA ARG A 117 10.23 11.97 2.77
C ARG A 117 10.89 12.75 1.65
#